data_ad684a8b24b4d3a7e3417034899419bd
#
_entry.id   ad684a8b24b4d3a7e3417034899419bd
#
_cell.length_a   1.000
_cell.length_b   1.000
_cell.length_c   1.000
_cell.angle_alpha   90.00
_cell.angle_beta   90.00
_cell.angle_gamma   90.00
#
_symmetry.space_group_name_H-M   'P 1'
#
loop_
_entity.id
_entity.type
_entity.pdbx_description
1 polymer ?
#
loop_
_entity_poly.entity_id
_entity_poly.type
_entity_poly.pdbx_seq_one_letter_code
_entity_poly.pdbx_strand_id
1 'polypeptide(L)'
;MFRLLCRTLSGLTNRRIFYIPIDRSLRPGPALAKEIHSLFVRCMEVGGILLCQPEHILSFKLMAFETLSRSPSSSLSQSLLETQRWLEKNARDILDESDEILSPKYQLVYTIGTQHSPDGESMRWKLTQEVFDLIKDHARNERYKGSLSVDSSSPQQFPQIRVFTHDCGQSLLHRVAQCIVFEKSLPSFSFRRFSPEERTILFRFITKHVIDPHLYNQVVDICQNQDHSTPANSATLKPILLLRGLLGHGVLLTVLKEKRWRVDYGLDVSRSMLAVPYRAKDSPSPRAEFGHTDIAICLTCLTYYYEGLTDTQLGDCFEQLFKTDNPNEEYEEWIKGCREDLPETLHRLRGLNLDDPVQRNKQIFPQLRYCKAVIDFFLSTIVFPKQMKEFPHKLSTSGWDLAQDRSSFSQLVTGFSGTNDNRFLLPQMISQVDLKAHIHTNAMGLDYLLKQENSKVIHLPDTAQNIRGMLEHLRDKEPATHVLLDVGAQVLTLQNQGVAKLWLEVDRCPEIEAAVFVDSKDELQVLRRDGTVELLDSSPYLEQLDRCVVYLDEAHTRGTDLKLPPGSRAAVTLGPRLCKDKLMQGT
;
A
#
# COMPACT_ATOMS: atom_id res chain seq x y z
N MET A 1 5.40 -17.71 -16.75
CA MET A 1 4.19 -18.54 -16.99
C MET A 1 3.85 -18.73 -18.48
N PHE A 2 3.57 -17.70 -19.31
CA PHE A 2 3.19 -17.86 -20.73
C PHE A 2 4.18 -18.72 -21.54
N ARG A 3 5.49 -18.45 -21.48
CA ARG A 3 6.52 -19.25 -22.17
C ARG A 3 6.55 -20.71 -21.72
N LEU A 4 6.37 -20.97 -20.41
CA LEU A 4 6.31 -22.31 -19.84
C LEU A 4 5.09 -23.06 -20.35
N LEU A 5 3.90 -22.43 -20.29
CA LEU A 5 2.65 -23.03 -20.79
C LEU A 5 2.69 -23.29 -22.29
N CYS A 6 3.29 -22.38 -23.08
CA CYS A 6 3.47 -22.61 -24.51
C CYS A 6 4.41 -23.79 -24.80
N ARG A 7 5.46 -23.98 -24.03
CA ARG A 7 6.42 -25.07 -24.23
C ARG A 7 5.92 -26.42 -23.74
N THR A 8 5.21 -26.42 -22.59
CA THR A 8 4.77 -27.68 -21.94
C THR A 8 3.36 -28.10 -22.31
N LEU A 9 2.37 -27.21 -22.18
CA LEU A 9 0.97 -27.56 -22.35
C LEU A 9 0.52 -27.59 -23.81
N SER A 10 0.99 -26.68 -24.66
CA SER A 10 0.54 -26.66 -26.06
C SER A 10 0.97 -27.92 -26.82
N GLY A 11 2.16 -28.44 -26.52
CA GLY A 11 2.68 -29.66 -27.09
C GLY A 11 1.94 -30.93 -26.60
N LEU A 12 1.62 -30.96 -25.29
CA LEU A 12 0.94 -32.10 -24.67
C LEU A 12 -0.56 -32.17 -24.98
N THR A 13 -1.23 -31.02 -25.04
CA THR A 13 -2.69 -30.97 -25.21
C THR A 13 -3.14 -30.79 -26.66
N ASN A 14 -2.21 -30.53 -27.59
CA ASN A 14 -2.48 -30.16 -28.98
C ASN A 14 -3.48 -29.00 -29.13
N ARG A 15 -3.46 -28.06 -28.15
CA ARG A 15 -4.33 -26.88 -28.13
C ARG A 15 -3.52 -25.62 -28.35
N ARG A 16 -4.05 -24.68 -29.12
CA ARG A 16 -3.44 -23.39 -29.34
C ARG A 16 -3.68 -22.48 -28.12
N ILE A 17 -2.64 -21.78 -27.71
CA ILE A 17 -2.71 -20.77 -26.65
C ILE A 17 -2.76 -19.41 -27.31
N PHE A 18 -3.79 -18.64 -26.97
CA PHE A 18 -3.98 -17.25 -27.37
C PHE A 18 -3.63 -16.34 -26.20
N TYR A 19 -2.96 -15.25 -26.47
CA TYR A 19 -2.67 -14.22 -25.50
C TYR A 19 -3.03 -12.85 -26.08
N ILE A 20 -3.98 -12.17 -25.47
CA ILE A 20 -4.49 -10.88 -25.92
C ILE A 20 -4.37 -9.91 -24.74
N PRO A 21 -3.25 -9.16 -24.66
CA PRO A 21 -3.08 -8.13 -23.63
C PRO A 21 -3.99 -6.94 -23.94
N ILE A 22 -4.90 -6.64 -23.02
CA ILE A 22 -5.81 -5.50 -23.11
C ILE A 22 -5.61 -4.66 -21.86
N ASP A 23 -5.20 -3.43 -22.05
CA ASP A 23 -5.05 -2.46 -20.97
C ASP A 23 -5.70 -1.13 -21.34
N ARG A 24 -5.65 -0.17 -20.43
CA ARG A 24 -6.25 1.15 -20.67
C ARG A 24 -5.56 1.96 -21.77
N SER A 25 -4.32 1.66 -22.11
CA SER A 25 -3.60 2.36 -23.19
C SER A 25 -4.15 2.02 -24.56
N LEU A 26 -4.77 0.85 -24.69
CA LEU A 26 -5.40 0.41 -25.92
C LEU A 26 -6.62 1.29 -26.26
N ARG A 27 -6.55 1.94 -27.43
CA ARG A 27 -7.63 2.79 -27.97
C ARG A 27 -8.19 2.15 -29.23
N PRO A 28 -9.08 1.15 -29.12
CA PRO A 28 -9.59 0.46 -30.29
C PRO A 28 -10.47 1.39 -31.13
N GLY A 29 -10.24 1.36 -32.45
CA GLY A 29 -11.24 1.79 -33.43
C GLY A 29 -12.22 0.66 -33.75
N PRO A 30 -13.28 0.92 -34.54
CA PRO A 30 -14.28 -0.11 -34.89
C PRO A 30 -13.69 -1.35 -35.57
N ALA A 31 -12.62 -1.18 -36.36
CA ALA A 31 -11.94 -2.29 -37.05
C ALA A 31 -11.23 -3.21 -36.04
N LEU A 32 -10.44 -2.62 -35.12
CA LEU A 32 -9.73 -3.38 -34.09
C LEU A 32 -10.69 -4.07 -33.12
N ALA A 33 -11.82 -3.44 -32.77
CA ALA A 33 -12.84 -4.07 -31.92
C ALA A 33 -13.42 -5.33 -32.57
N LYS A 34 -13.67 -5.31 -33.88
CA LYS A 34 -14.11 -6.49 -34.63
C LYS A 34 -13.02 -7.55 -34.73
N GLU A 35 -11.77 -7.16 -34.88
CA GLU A 35 -10.64 -8.10 -34.90
C GLU A 35 -10.46 -8.80 -33.55
N ILE A 36 -10.55 -8.08 -32.42
CA ILE A 36 -10.55 -8.67 -31.07
C ILE A 36 -11.68 -9.69 -30.94
N HIS A 37 -12.89 -9.36 -31.37
CA HIS A 37 -14.02 -10.29 -31.38
C HIS A 37 -13.71 -11.55 -32.18
N SER A 38 -13.19 -11.38 -33.40
CA SER A 38 -12.83 -12.48 -34.29
C SER A 38 -11.77 -13.41 -33.71
N LEU A 39 -10.79 -12.85 -32.94
CA LEU A 39 -9.79 -13.64 -32.25
C LEU A 39 -10.39 -14.51 -31.13
N PHE A 40 -11.35 -13.99 -30.39
CA PHE A 40 -12.05 -14.77 -29.37
C PHE A 40 -12.88 -15.90 -29.99
N VAL A 41 -13.63 -15.61 -31.06
CA VAL A 41 -14.39 -16.62 -31.81
C VAL A 41 -13.45 -17.70 -32.34
N ARG A 42 -12.34 -17.31 -32.96
CA ARG A 42 -11.34 -18.24 -33.49
C ARG A 42 -10.71 -19.10 -32.39
N CYS A 43 -10.44 -18.52 -31.22
CA CYS A 43 -9.94 -19.28 -30.06
C CYS A 43 -10.91 -20.40 -29.68
N MET A 44 -12.20 -20.10 -29.64
CA MET A 44 -13.25 -21.10 -29.36
C MET A 44 -13.35 -22.16 -30.44
N GLU A 45 -13.40 -21.78 -31.73
CA GLU A 45 -13.55 -22.69 -32.88
C GLU A 45 -12.44 -23.74 -32.94
N VAL A 46 -11.20 -23.35 -32.61
CA VAL A 46 -10.07 -24.30 -32.61
C VAL A 46 -9.90 -25.01 -31.27
N GLY A 47 -10.84 -24.86 -30.34
CA GLY A 47 -10.74 -25.41 -29.00
C GLY A 47 -9.50 -24.90 -28.23
N GLY A 48 -9.10 -23.67 -28.50
CA GLY A 48 -7.93 -23.03 -27.92
C GLY A 48 -8.09 -22.64 -26.45
N ILE A 49 -7.00 -22.17 -25.86
CA ILE A 49 -6.95 -21.63 -24.50
C ILE A 49 -6.60 -20.16 -24.60
N LEU A 50 -7.45 -19.30 -24.03
CA LEU A 50 -7.13 -17.88 -23.85
C LEU A 50 -6.41 -17.70 -22.50
N LEU A 51 -5.11 -17.44 -22.56
CA LEU A 51 -4.32 -17.07 -21.39
C LEU A 51 -4.35 -15.56 -21.25
N CYS A 52 -4.82 -15.05 -20.12
CA CYS A 52 -4.87 -13.63 -19.84
C CYS A 52 -4.64 -13.37 -18.35
N GLN A 53 -4.21 -12.17 -18.05
CA GLN A 53 -4.26 -11.68 -16.67
C GLN A 53 -5.68 -11.19 -16.37
N PRO A 54 -6.15 -11.25 -15.12
CA PRO A 54 -7.46 -10.74 -14.74
C PRO A 54 -7.69 -9.29 -15.19
N GLU A 55 -6.65 -8.47 -15.12
CA GLU A 55 -6.66 -7.07 -15.56
C GLU A 55 -7.04 -6.91 -17.05
N HIS A 56 -6.68 -7.83 -17.91
CA HIS A 56 -7.00 -7.73 -19.33
C HIS A 56 -8.51 -7.82 -19.55
N ILE A 57 -9.18 -8.77 -18.91
CA ILE A 57 -10.63 -8.92 -19.01
C ILE A 57 -11.37 -7.79 -18.33
N LEU A 58 -10.90 -7.38 -17.13
CA LEU A 58 -11.47 -6.26 -16.41
C LEU A 58 -11.29 -4.95 -17.17
N SER A 59 -10.12 -4.73 -17.80
CA SER A 59 -9.85 -3.57 -18.65
C SER A 59 -10.76 -3.55 -19.87
N PHE A 60 -10.99 -4.70 -20.51
CA PHE A 60 -11.91 -4.79 -21.64
C PHE A 60 -13.33 -4.39 -21.24
N LYS A 61 -13.80 -4.88 -20.09
CA LYS A 61 -15.11 -4.54 -19.52
C LYS A 61 -15.24 -3.05 -19.24
N LEU A 62 -14.26 -2.45 -18.57
CA LEU A 62 -14.25 -1.02 -18.29
C LEU A 62 -14.17 -0.16 -19.56
N MET A 63 -13.39 -0.58 -20.56
CA MET A 63 -13.30 0.08 -21.86
C MET A 63 -14.64 0.09 -22.58
N ALA A 64 -15.38 -1.02 -22.55
CA ALA A 64 -16.71 -1.10 -23.13
C ALA A 64 -17.68 -0.11 -22.44
N PHE A 65 -17.67 -0.06 -21.12
CA PHE A 65 -18.51 0.89 -20.36
C PHE A 65 -18.08 2.35 -20.53
N GLU A 66 -16.78 2.64 -20.55
CA GLU A 66 -16.27 3.99 -20.80
C GLU A 66 -16.70 4.50 -22.19
N THR A 67 -16.59 3.64 -23.21
CA THR A 67 -17.00 3.96 -24.59
C THR A 67 -18.51 4.16 -24.69
N LEU A 68 -19.28 3.32 -24.02
CA LEU A 68 -20.75 3.44 -23.95
C LEU A 68 -21.17 4.75 -23.28
N SER A 69 -20.53 5.12 -22.17
CA SER A 69 -20.81 6.37 -21.44
C SER A 69 -20.54 7.61 -22.29
N ARG A 70 -19.48 7.59 -23.12
CA ARG A 70 -19.11 8.73 -23.99
C ARG A 70 -19.93 8.81 -25.27
N SER A 71 -20.27 7.67 -25.85
CA SER A 71 -20.91 7.57 -27.17
C SER A 71 -21.83 6.36 -27.26
N PRO A 72 -23.03 6.41 -26.65
CA PRO A 72 -23.91 5.24 -26.54
C PRO A 72 -24.31 4.59 -27.87
N SER A 73 -24.50 5.41 -28.91
CA SER A 73 -24.97 4.95 -30.23
C SER A 73 -23.85 4.68 -31.24
N SER A 74 -22.59 4.69 -30.82
CA SER A 74 -21.47 4.43 -31.73
C SER A 74 -21.36 2.97 -32.11
N SER A 75 -20.92 2.68 -33.34
CA SER A 75 -20.65 1.30 -33.78
C SER A 75 -19.58 0.62 -32.94
N LEU A 76 -18.67 1.40 -32.39
CA LEU A 76 -17.62 0.91 -31.48
C LEU A 76 -18.21 0.42 -30.16
N SER A 77 -19.09 1.21 -29.50
CA SER A 77 -19.73 0.81 -28.25
C SER A 77 -20.55 -0.47 -28.42
N GLN A 78 -21.29 -0.55 -29.51
CA GLN A 78 -22.08 -1.76 -29.83
C GLN A 78 -21.19 -2.98 -30.03
N SER A 79 -20.11 -2.86 -30.81
CA SER A 79 -19.17 -3.96 -31.06
C SER A 79 -18.46 -4.45 -29.79
N LEU A 80 -18.06 -3.54 -28.91
CA LEU A 80 -17.42 -3.90 -27.62
C LEU A 80 -18.43 -4.60 -26.69
N LEU A 81 -19.66 -4.12 -26.59
CA LEU A 81 -20.71 -4.75 -25.78
C LEU A 81 -21.14 -6.11 -26.34
N GLU A 82 -21.21 -6.28 -27.65
CA GLU A 82 -21.46 -7.58 -28.29
C GLU A 82 -20.36 -8.56 -27.94
N THR A 83 -19.11 -8.14 -28.01
CA THR A 83 -17.96 -8.96 -27.65
C THR A 83 -18.00 -9.35 -26.17
N GLN A 84 -18.31 -8.41 -25.29
CA GLN A 84 -18.46 -8.70 -23.86
C GLN A 84 -19.56 -9.73 -23.59
N ARG A 85 -20.75 -9.56 -24.18
CA ARG A 85 -21.87 -10.49 -24.06
C ARG A 85 -21.53 -11.87 -24.64
N TRP A 86 -20.76 -11.87 -25.72
CA TRP A 86 -20.30 -13.12 -26.34
C TRP A 86 -19.35 -13.87 -25.40
N LEU A 87 -18.39 -13.18 -24.78
CA LEU A 87 -17.48 -13.76 -23.78
C LEU A 87 -18.27 -14.31 -22.59
N GLU A 88 -19.18 -13.53 -22.04
CA GLU A 88 -20.03 -13.94 -20.91
C GLU A 88 -20.87 -15.20 -21.25
N LYS A 89 -21.25 -15.40 -22.49
CA LYS A 89 -22.03 -16.56 -22.93
C LYS A 89 -21.16 -17.78 -23.23
N ASN A 90 -19.98 -17.62 -23.79
CA ASN A 90 -19.22 -18.70 -24.40
C ASN A 90 -17.90 -19.06 -23.67
N ALA A 91 -17.34 -18.18 -22.86
CA ALA A 91 -16.10 -18.45 -22.14
C ALA A 91 -16.36 -19.08 -20.78
N ARG A 92 -15.40 -19.88 -20.30
CA ARG A 92 -15.30 -20.33 -18.91
C ARG A 92 -14.02 -19.77 -18.31
N ASP A 93 -14.12 -19.21 -17.12
CA ASP A 93 -13.00 -18.64 -16.42
C ASP A 93 -12.42 -19.68 -15.45
N ILE A 94 -11.11 -19.89 -15.55
CA ILE A 94 -10.33 -20.70 -14.62
C ILE A 94 -9.37 -19.72 -13.96
N LEU A 95 -9.62 -19.41 -12.69
CA LEU A 95 -8.84 -18.44 -11.92
C LEU A 95 -7.81 -19.18 -11.08
N ASP A 96 -6.54 -18.89 -11.33
CA ASP A 96 -5.46 -19.23 -10.41
C ASP A 96 -5.37 -18.16 -9.33
N GLU A 97 -4.97 -18.53 -8.10
CA GLU A 97 -4.88 -17.61 -6.96
C GLU A 97 -6.20 -16.84 -6.73
N SER A 98 -7.31 -17.54 -6.83
CA SER A 98 -8.65 -16.94 -6.84
C SER A 98 -9.00 -16.17 -5.57
N ASP A 99 -8.45 -16.54 -4.43
CA ASP A 99 -8.61 -15.84 -3.16
C ASP A 99 -7.99 -14.44 -3.18
N GLU A 100 -6.88 -14.24 -3.90
CA GLU A 100 -6.28 -12.93 -4.10
C GLU A 100 -7.09 -12.08 -5.08
N ILE A 101 -7.47 -12.67 -6.23
CA ILE A 101 -8.25 -12.00 -7.26
C ILE A 101 -9.62 -11.58 -6.74
N LEU A 102 -10.26 -12.41 -5.92
CA LEU A 102 -11.57 -12.14 -5.33
C LEU A 102 -11.48 -11.24 -4.08
N SER A 103 -10.28 -10.92 -3.60
CA SER A 103 -10.11 -10.00 -2.48
C SER A 103 -10.65 -8.61 -2.81
N PRO A 104 -11.31 -7.92 -1.86
CA PRO A 104 -11.75 -6.53 -2.05
C PRO A 104 -10.63 -5.54 -2.41
N LYS A 105 -9.37 -5.92 -2.19
CA LYS A 105 -8.20 -5.12 -2.58
C LYS A 105 -7.94 -5.16 -4.08
N TYR A 106 -8.42 -6.20 -4.77
CA TYR A 106 -8.19 -6.39 -6.19
C TYR A 106 -9.27 -5.66 -7.00
N GLN A 107 -9.02 -4.40 -7.29
CA GLN A 107 -9.93 -3.56 -8.06
C GLN A 107 -9.19 -2.88 -9.20
N LEU A 108 -9.86 -2.79 -10.34
CA LEU A 108 -9.44 -1.95 -11.45
C LEU A 108 -10.40 -0.77 -11.59
N VAL A 109 -9.86 0.43 -11.67
CA VAL A 109 -10.64 1.67 -11.71
C VAL A 109 -10.22 2.54 -12.87
N TYR A 110 -11.18 2.99 -13.67
CA TYR A 110 -10.99 3.98 -14.73
C TYR A 110 -11.60 5.32 -14.32
N THR A 111 -10.83 6.37 -14.44
CA THR A 111 -11.25 7.72 -14.15
C THR A 111 -11.83 8.38 -15.40
N ILE A 112 -12.89 9.18 -15.24
CA ILE A 112 -13.59 9.87 -16.30
C ILE A 112 -13.71 11.35 -15.94
N GLY A 113 -13.55 12.21 -16.93
CA GLY A 113 -13.63 13.67 -16.80
C GLY A 113 -12.27 14.34 -16.69
N THR A 114 -12.26 15.62 -16.43
CA THR A 114 -11.06 16.42 -16.20
C THR A 114 -10.64 16.37 -14.74
N GLN A 115 -9.35 16.39 -14.51
CA GLN A 115 -8.80 16.47 -13.15
C GLN A 115 -9.12 17.83 -12.52
N HIS A 116 -9.47 17.82 -11.26
CA HIS A 116 -9.63 19.00 -10.43
C HIS A 116 -8.91 18.81 -9.09
N SER A 117 -8.69 19.88 -8.37
CA SER A 117 -8.15 19.81 -7.00
C SER A 117 -9.19 19.18 -6.07
N PRO A 118 -8.75 18.43 -5.04
CA PRO A 118 -9.66 17.85 -4.07
C PRO A 118 -10.39 18.94 -3.27
N ASP A 119 -11.63 18.69 -2.89
CA ASP A 119 -12.37 19.63 -2.06
C ASP A 119 -11.66 19.83 -0.71
N GLY A 120 -11.57 21.08 -0.27
CA GLY A 120 -10.86 21.48 0.94
C GLY A 120 -9.34 21.63 0.78
N GLU A 121 -8.78 21.38 -0.42
CA GLU A 121 -7.36 21.61 -0.79
C GLU A 121 -6.37 21.70 0.39
N SER A 122 -5.79 22.88 0.62
CA SER A 122 -4.73 23.08 1.63
C SER A 122 -5.15 22.71 3.06
N MET A 123 -6.43 22.83 3.40
CA MET A 123 -6.95 22.46 4.72
C MET A 123 -6.79 20.96 4.99
N ARG A 124 -6.94 20.08 3.97
CA ARG A 124 -6.80 18.62 4.13
C ARG A 124 -5.44 18.24 4.67
N TRP A 125 -4.38 18.67 3.97
CA TRP A 125 -3.03 18.26 4.38
C TRP A 125 -2.53 19.01 5.60
N LYS A 126 -2.88 20.29 5.78
CA LYS A 126 -2.52 21.02 7.00
C LYS A 126 -3.10 20.38 8.25
N LEU A 127 -4.41 20.08 8.25
CA LEU A 127 -5.03 19.37 9.38
C LEU A 127 -4.39 17.99 9.61
N THR A 128 -4.08 17.26 8.54
CA THR A 128 -3.41 15.96 8.66
C THR A 128 -2.05 16.08 9.33
N GLN A 129 -1.23 17.04 8.91
CA GLN A 129 0.09 17.33 9.46
C GLN A 129 0.02 17.71 10.95
N GLU A 130 -0.92 18.59 11.32
CA GLU A 130 -1.17 19.01 12.70
C GLU A 130 -1.65 17.86 13.59
N VAL A 131 -2.51 16.98 13.05
CA VAL A 131 -2.97 15.79 13.77
C VAL A 131 -1.83 14.80 13.99
N PHE A 132 -0.89 14.66 13.03
CA PHE A 132 0.30 13.83 13.23
C PHE A 132 1.18 14.33 14.39
N ASP A 133 1.31 15.63 14.62
CA ASP A 133 2.04 16.15 15.77
C ASP A 133 1.41 15.68 17.09
N LEU A 134 0.09 15.74 17.18
CA LEU A 134 -0.62 15.26 18.37
C LEU A 134 -0.51 13.73 18.53
N ILE A 135 -0.55 12.98 17.43
CA ILE A 135 -0.33 11.53 17.48
C ILE A 135 1.07 11.23 18.00
N LYS A 136 2.12 11.92 17.51
CA LYS A 136 3.50 11.79 17.98
C LYS A 136 3.61 12.03 19.50
N ASP A 137 2.96 13.10 19.97
CA ASP A 137 3.00 13.48 21.39
C ASP A 137 2.30 12.44 22.28
N HIS A 138 1.15 11.92 21.84
CA HIS A 138 0.36 10.99 22.64
C HIS A 138 0.76 9.52 22.51
N ALA A 139 1.37 9.11 21.38
CA ALA A 139 1.76 7.71 21.15
C ALA A 139 2.84 7.20 22.13
N ARG A 140 3.66 8.09 22.67
CA ARG A 140 4.72 7.75 23.65
C ARG A 140 4.20 7.47 25.07
N ASN A 141 2.89 7.54 25.29
CA ASN A 141 2.31 7.31 26.61
C ASN A 141 2.44 5.82 27.00
N GLU A 142 2.94 5.53 28.20
CA GLU A 142 3.19 4.18 28.72
C GLU A 142 1.95 3.26 28.69
N ARG A 143 0.75 3.82 28.73
CA ARG A 143 -0.51 3.05 28.67
C ARG A 143 -0.66 2.24 27.36
N TYR A 144 0.08 2.60 26.31
CA TYR A 144 0.03 1.90 25.02
C TYR A 144 1.17 0.89 24.84
N LYS A 145 2.03 0.74 25.84
CA LYS A 145 3.16 -0.18 25.80
C LYS A 145 2.72 -1.61 25.47
N GLY A 146 3.36 -2.23 24.48
CA GLY A 146 3.02 -3.57 24.00
C GLY A 146 1.85 -3.65 23.00
N SER A 147 1.01 -2.61 22.89
CA SER A 147 -0.08 -2.54 21.90
C SER A 147 0.21 -1.54 20.77
N LEU A 148 1.29 -0.79 20.88
CA LEU A 148 1.77 0.19 19.93
C LEU A 148 3.30 0.24 20.01
N SER A 149 3.98 0.29 18.86
CA SER A 149 5.42 0.56 18.79
C SER A 149 5.68 1.97 18.30
N VAL A 150 6.70 2.59 18.88
CA VAL A 150 7.18 3.93 18.50
C VAL A 150 8.70 3.84 18.36
N ASP A 151 9.19 3.77 17.13
CA ASP A 151 10.61 3.66 16.83
C ASP A 151 11.14 4.97 16.26
N SER A 152 12.22 5.48 16.83
CA SER A 152 12.89 6.70 16.36
C SER A 152 14.35 6.39 16.07
N SER A 153 14.77 6.57 14.82
CA SER A 153 16.17 6.43 14.42
C SER A 153 17.02 7.62 14.86
N SER A 154 16.42 8.80 15.00
CA SER A 154 17.05 10.01 15.52
C SER A 154 16.03 10.89 16.25
N PRO A 155 16.46 11.77 17.17
CA PRO A 155 15.57 12.69 17.89
C PRO A 155 14.81 13.66 16.98
N GLN A 156 15.38 14.02 15.85
CA GLN A 156 14.81 14.97 14.88
C GLN A 156 13.81 14.33 13.93
N GLN A 157 13.95 13.02 13.69
CA GLN A 157 13.09 12.28 12.79
C GLN A 157 11.73 11.99 13.41
N PHE A 158 10.67 12.10 12.62
CA PHE A 158 9.34 11.68 13.04
C PHE A 158 9.35 10.17 13.34
N PRO A 159 8.84 9.73 14.50
CA PRO A 159 8.90 8.33 14.89
C PRO A 159 8.04 7.45 13.99
N GLN A 160 8.49 6.24 13.74
CA GLN A 160 7.66 5.22 13.12
C GLN A 160 6.67 4.69 14.17
N ILE A 161 5.38 4.92 13.91
CA ILE A 161 4.30 4.54 14.82
C ILE A 161 3.51 3.39 14.21
N ARG A 162 3.46 2.25 14.91
CA ARG A 162 2.68 1.06 14.53
C ARG A 162 1.68 0.70 15.60
N VAL A 163 0.43 0.61 15.21
CA VAL A 163 -0.67 0.17 16.07
C VAL A 163 -0.94 -1.32 15.84
N PHE A 164 -0.82 -2.14 16.87
CA PHE A 164 -1.01 -3.59 16.76
C PHE A 164 -2.46 -4.01 16.97
N THR A 165 -3.19 -3.33 17.86
CA THR A 165 -4.57 -3.68 18.20
C THR A 165 -5.54 -2.56 17.83
N HIS A 166 -6.75 -2.94 17.43
CA HIS A 166 -7.79 -1.98 17.05
C HIS A 166 -8.16 -1.04 18.21
N ASP A 167 -8.32 -1.60 19.40
CA ASP A 167 -8.75 -0.87 20.58
C ASP A 167 -7.70 0.15 21.03
N CYS A 168 -6.41 -0.20 20.92
CA CYS A 168 -5.31 0.72 21.19
C CYS A 168 -5.36 1.90 20.22
N GLY A 169 -5.52 1.63 18.93
CA GLY A 169 -5.61 2.69 17.92
C GLY A 169 -6.82 3.59 18.12
N GLN A 170 -7.99 3.03 18.39
CA GLN A 170 -9.17 3.82 18.70
C GLN A 170 -8.96 4.67 19.97
N SER A 171 -8.37 4.10 21.03
CA SER A 171 -8.07 4.83 22.27
C SER A 171 -7.11 6.00 22.04
N LEU A 172 -6.07 5.80 21.20
CA LEU A 172 -5.13 6.87 20.83
C LEU A 172 -5.84 7.99 20.06
N LEU A 173 -6.60 7.64 19.02
CA LEU A 173 -7.30 8.64 18.19
C LEU A 173 -8.41 9.36 18.97
N HIS A 174 -9.09 8.67 19.87
CA HIS A 174 -10.07 9.29 20.78
C HIS A 174 -9.39 10.30 21.71
N ARG A 175 -8.22 9.98 22.26
CA ARG A 175 -7.42 10.91 23.08
C ARG A 175 -6.95 12.12 22.27
N VAL A 176 -6.51 11.93 21.03
CA VAL A 176 -6.15 13.01 20.11
C VAL A 176 -7.35 13.92 19.83
N ALA A 177 -8.52 13.34 19.55
CA ALA A 177 -9.74 14.11 19.35
C ALA A 177 -10.11 14.93 20.61
N GLN A 178 -9.98 14.35 21.81
CA GLN A 178 -10.20 15.02 23.07
C GLN A 178 -9.27 16.23 23.24
N CYS A 179 -7.99 16.05 22.93
CA CYS A 179 -6.99 17.11 22.96
C CYS A 179 -7.38 18.26 22.01
N ILE A 180 -7.74 17.96 20.76
CA ILE A 180 -8.12 18.95 19.75
C ILE A 180 -9.35 19.77 20.17
N VAL A 181 -10.38 19.10 20.66
CA VAL A 181 -11.67 19.75 20.93
C VAL A 181 -11.67 20.54 22.25
N PHE A 182 -11.00 20.02 23.29
CA PHE A 182 -11.13 20.58 24.64
C PHE A 182 -9.87 21.25 25.21
N GLU A 183 -8.67 20.82 24.76
CA GLU A 183 -7.42 21.23 25.42
C GLU A 183 -6.56 22.16 24.55
N LYS A 184 -6.24 21.73 23.34
CA LYS A 184 -5.26 22.41 22.47
C LYS A 184 -5.87 22.69 21.09
N SER A 185 -6.00 23.97 20.74
CA SER A 185 -6.43 24.33 19.38
C SER A 185 -5.38 23.92 18.35
N LEU A 186 -5.84 23.47 17.19
CA LEU A 186 -4.97 23.34 16.02
C LEU A 186 -4.66 24.73 15.43
N PRO A 187 -3.48 24.93 14.85
CA PRO A 187 -3.14 26.18 14.16
C PRO A 187 -4.14 26.53 13.05
N SER A 188 -4.58 25.54 12.27
CA SER A 188 -5.51 25.73 11.16
C SER A 188 -6.97 25.82 11.59
N PHE A 189 -7.34 25.31 12.76
CA PHE A 189 -8.73 25.28 13.22
C PHE A 189 -8.88 25.24 14.74
N SER A 190 -9.67 26.16 15.29
CA SER A 190 -9.89 26.28 16.72
C SER A 190 -11.32 26.00 17.15
N PHE A 191 -11.48 25.09 18.13
CA PHE A 191 -12.77 24.79 18.76
C PHE A 191 -13.12 25.78 19.89
N ARG A 192 -12.25 26.72 20.26
CA ARG A 192 -12.49 27.67 21.35
C ARG A 192 -13.68 28.61 21.11
N ARG A 193 -14.05 28.80 19.85
CA ARG A 193 -15.20 29.61 19.43
C ARG A 193 -16.55 28.98 19.76
N PHE A 194 -16.59 27.68 20.05
CA PHE A 194 -17.80 26.96 20.37
C PHE A 194 -18.04 26.88 21.87
N SER A 195 -19.30 26.88 22.31
CA SER A 195 -19.69 26.65 23.71
C SER A 195 -19.28 25.26 24.19
N PRO A 196 -19.21 25.01 25.51
CA PRO A 196 -18.90 23.68 26.03
C PRO A 196 -19.86 22.61 25.58
N GLU A 197 -21.15 22.92 25.44
CA GLU A 197 -22.20 22.00 24.97
C GLU A 197 -21.98 21.67 23.49
N GLU A 198 -21.76 22.69 22.66
CA GLU A 198 -21.47 22.49 21.22
C GLU A 198 -20.20 21.67 21.02
N ARG A 199 -19.12 21.93 21.78
CA ARG A 199 -17.90 21.13 21.72
C ARG A 199 -18.15 19.67 22.06
N THR A 200 -19.05 19.37 22.99
CA THR A 200 -19.43 17.99 23.32
C THR A 200 -20.15 17.31 22.16
N ILE A 201 -21.04 18.01 21.47
CA ILE A 201 -21.72 17.50 20.27
C ILE A 201 -20.72 17.27 19.15
N LEU A 202 -19.84 18.23 18.88
CA LEU A 202 -18.79 18.14 17.84
C LEU A 202 -17.80 17.01 18.15
N PHE A 203 -17.40 16.81 19.39
CA PHE A 203 -16.55 15.70 19.79
C PHE A 203 -17.20 14.34 19.52
N ARG A 204 -18.48 14.17 19.88
CA ARG A 204 -19.23 12.95 19.58
C ARG A 204 -19.31 12.71 18.07
N PHE A 205 -19.50 13.75 17.29
CA PHE A 205 -19.54 13.67 15.83
C PHE A 205 -18.20 13.27 15.22
N ILE A 206 -17.09 13.85 15.69
CA ILE A 206 -15.73 13.56 15.18
C ILE A 206 -15.29 12.15 15.55
N THR A 207 -15.68 11.61 16.71
CA THR A 207 -15.18 10.33 17.22
C THR A 207 -16.04 9.11 16.84
N LYS A 208 -17.31 9.30 16.50
CA LYS A 208 -18.20 8.19 16.12
C LYS A 208 -17.95 7.74 14.67
N HIS A 209 -17.80 6.42 14.49
CA HIS A 209 -17.70 5.82 13.16
C HIS A 209 -19.03 5.93 12.39
N VAL A 210 -20.13 5.54 13.01
CA VAL A 210 -21.48 5.67 12.46
C VAL A 210 -22.20 6.80 13.17
N ILE A 211 -22.79 7.71 12.42
CA ILE A 211 -23.59 8.83 12.93
C ILE A 211 -25.04 8.69 12.49
N ASP A 212 -25.93 9.08 13.38
CA ASP A 212 -27.34 9.21 13.05
C ASP A 212 -27.61 10.57 12.36
N PRO A 213 -28.68 10.67 11.54
CA PRO A 213 -29.04 11.91 10.86
C PRO A 213 -29.29 13.09 11.81
N HIS A 214 -29.79 12.83 13.02
CA HIS A 214 -30.07 13.86 14.02
C HIS A 214 -28.74 14.53 14.47
N LEU A 215 -27.71 13.73 14.80
CA LEU A 215 -26.40 14.26 15.17
C LEU A 215 -25.76 15.07 14.04
N TYR A 216 -25.92 14.59 12.79
CA TYR A 216 -25.42 15.32 11.63
C TYR A 216 -26.09 16.70 11.48
N ASN A 217 -27.42 16.75 11.57
CA ASN A 217 -28.18 17.99 11.48
C ASN A 217 -27.82 18.98 12.60
N GLN A 218 -27.66 18.50 13.84
CA GLN A 218 -27.20 19.36 14.95
C GLN A 218 -25.84 20.00 14.63
N VAL A 219 -24.89 19.24 14.07
CA VAL A 219 -23.57 19.78 13.70
C VAL A 219 -23.69 20.81 12.57
N VAL A 220 -24.53 20.55 11.59
CA VAL A 220 -24.80 21.49 10.51
C VAL A 220 -25.37 22.79 11.05
N ASP A 221 -26.37 22.72 11.94
CA ASP A 221 -26.99 23.88 12.58
C ASP A 221 -25.97 24.70 13.40
N ILE A 222 -25.12 24.04 14.19
CA ILE A 222 -24.04 24.69 14.95
C ILE A 222 -23.10 25.43 14.00
N CYS A 223 -22.68 24.81 12.90
CA CYS A 223 -21.76 25.43 11.96
C CYS A 223 -22.40 26.59 11.19
N GLN A 224 -23.66 26.44 10.79
CA GLN A 224 -24.39 27.51 10.12
C GLN A 224 -24.62 28.74 11.02
N ASN A 225 -24.92 28.53 12.28
CA ASN A 225 -25.04 29.62 13.25
C ASN A 225 -23.74 30.40 13.43
N GLN A 226 -22.58 29.74 13.26
CA GLN A 226 -21.27 30.39 13.34
C GLN A 226 -20.91 31.16 12.05
N ASP A 227 -21.19 30.58 10.91
CA ASP A 227 -20.72 31.12 9.61
C ASP A 227 -21.76 31.97 8.88
N HIS A 228 -23.04 31.89 9.27
CA HIS A 228 -24.18 32.44 8.55
C HIS A 228 -24.21 32.04 7.06
N SER A 229 -23.75 30.82 6.75
CA SER A 229 -23.55 30.29 5.40
C SER A 229 -24.31 28.97 5.18
N THR A 230 -24.49 28.58 3.92
CA THR A 230 -25.04 27.26 3.58
C THR A 230 -24.04 26.15 3.90
N PRO A 231 -24.48 24.90 4.16
CA PRO A 231 -23.58 23.80 4.49
C PRO A 231 -22.47 23.56 3.46
N ALA A 232 -22.78 23.72 2.17
CA ALA A 232 -21.82 23.53 1.08
C ALA A 232 -20.67 24.54 1.11
N ASN A 233 -20.93 25.77 1.61
CA ASN A 233 -19.97 26.87 1.65
C ASN A 233 -19.44 27.16 3.05
N SER A 234 -19.80 26.35 4.06
CA SER A 234 -19.38 26.57 5.44
C SER A 234 -17.89 26.37 5.62
N ALA A 235 -17.19 27.43 5.97
CA ALA A 235 -15.77 27.39 6.34
C ALA A 235 -15.53 26.63 7.66
N THR A 236 -16.57 26.49 8.50
CA THR A 236 -16.53 25.78 9.78
C THR A 236 -16.82 24.30 9.65
N LEU A 237 -17.77 23.91 8.81
CA LEU A 237 -18.15 22.50 8.66
C LEU A 237 -17.09 21.67 7.97
N LYS A 238 -16.41 22.20 6.95
CA LYS A 238 -15.37 21.48 6.18
C LYS A 238 -14.24 20.92 7.08
N PRO A 239 -13.58 21.72 7.92
CA PRO A 239 -12.55 21.20 8.84
C PRO A 239 -13.08 20.11 9.80
N ILE A 240 -14.30 20.24 10.28
CA ILE A 240 -14.93 19.26 11.19
C ILE A 240 -15.16 17.93 10.46
N LEU A 241 -15.64 17.97 9.21
CA LEU A 241 -15.80 16.77 8.38
C LEU A 241 -14.45 16.10 8.07
N LEU A 242 -13.41 16.88 7.79
CA LEU A 242 -12.06 16.35 7.58
C LEU A 242 -11.51 15.69 8.84
N LEU A 243 -11.61 16.34 9.99
CA LEU A 243 -11.21 15.75 11.27
C LEU A 243 -12.00 14.47 11.59
N ARG A 244 -13.30 14.44 11.28
CA ARG A 244 -14.09 13.22 11.41
C ARG A 244 -13.59 12.12 10.50
N GLY A 245 -13.25 12.42 9.25
CA GLY A 245 -12.65 11.46 8.30
C GLY A 245 -11.36 10.85 8.85
N LEU A 246 -10.47 11.70 9.35
CA LEU A 246 -9.18 11.27 9.89
C LEU A 246 -9.32 10.42 11.16
N LEU A 247 -10.13 10.86 12.13
CA LEU A 247 -10.20 10.28 13.47
C LEU A 247 -11.31 9.24 13.64
N GLY A 248 -12.56 9.61 13.34
CA GLY A 248 -13.72 8.76 13.61
C GLY A 248 -14.05 7.79 12.48
N HIS A 249 -13.83 8.18 11.22
CA HIS A 249 -14.11 7.32 10.06
C HIS A 249 -12.97 6.35 9.72
N GLY A 250 -11.86 6.45 10.44
CA GLY A 250 -10.83 5.42 10.47
C GLY A 250 -9.69 5.59 9.46
N VAL A 251 -9.54 6.75 8.80
CA VAL A 251 -8.42 7.00 7.88
C VAL A 251 -7.07 6.78 8.58
N LEU A 252 -6.85 7.46 9.71
CA LEU A 252 -5.60 7.31 10.47
C LEU A 252 -5.43 5.92 11.07
N LEU A 253 -6.52 5.31 11.54
CA LEU A 253 -6.46 3.95 12.06
C LEU A 253 -6.04 2.95 10.97
N THR A 254 -6.61 3.09 9.76
CA THR A 254 -6.22 2.27 8.60
C THR A 254 -4.74 2.47 8.27
N VAL A 255 -4.29 3.72 8.25
CA VAL A 255 -2.91 4.05 7.92
C VAL A 255 -1.94 3.51 8.98
N LEU A 256 -2.22 3.71 10.27
CA LEU A 256 -1.33 3.32 11.36
C LEU A 256 -1.36 1.82 11.71
N LYS A 257 -2.41 1.08 11.33
CA LYS A 257 -2.61 -0.31 11.69
C LYS A 257 -2.53 -1.27 10.52
N GLU A 258 -3.27 -0.99 9.46
CA GLU A 258 -3.53 -1.94 8.38
C GLU A 258 -2.59 -1.75 7.18
N LYS A 259 -1.97 -0.57 7.06
CA LYS A 259 -0.96 -0.33 6.04
C LYS A 259 0.42 -0.62 6.60
N ARG A 260 1.26 -1.18 5.78
CA ARG A 260 2.65 -1.45 6.13
C ARG A 260 3.48 -0.24 5.87
N TRP A 261 4.39 -0.05 6.77
CA TRP A 261 5.34 1.03 6.72
C TRP A 261 6.61 0.55 6.06
N ARG A 262 6.68 0.74 4.76
CA ARG A 262 7.95 0.75 4.05
C ARG A 262 8.33 2.18 3.77
N VAL A 263 9.62 2.43 3.76
CA VAL A 263 10.17 3.76 3.55
C VAL A 263 9.74 4.32 2.19
N ASP A 264 9.78 3.54 1.14
CA ASP A 264 9.37 3.93 -0.21
C ASP A 264 7.86 3.84 -0.45
N TYR A 265 7.14 3.08 0.34
CA TYR A 265 5.71 2.80 0.31
C TYR A 265 5.05 2.94 -1.08
N GLY A 266 5.79 2.58 -2.13
CA GLY A 266 5.38 2.67 -3.52
C GLY A 266 5.17 4.11 -3.97
N LEU A 267 6.22 4.90 -4.00
CA LEU A 267 6.19 6.16 -4.73
C LEU A 267 5.81 5.87 -6.18
N ASP A 268 4.74 6.48 -6.63
CA ASP A 268 4.27 6.32 -8.00
C ASP A 268 5.30 6.90 -8.98
N VAL A 269 5.79 6.07 -9.91
CA VAL A 269 6.79 6.47 -10.90
C VAL A 269 6.26 7.58 -11.81
N SER A 270 4.96 7.59 -12.13
CA SER A 270 4.32 8.62 -12.95
C SER A 270 4.02 9.90 -12.16
N ARG A 271 3.95 9.79 -10.84
CA ARG A 271 3.71 10.85 -9.87
C ARG A 271 4.72 10.76 -8.74
N SER A 272 5.99 10.92 -9.10
CA SER A 272 7.17 10.63 -8.26
C SER A 272 7.19 11.28 -6.87
N MET A 273 6.22 12.14 -6.56
CA MET A 273 6.12 12.87 -5.30
C MET A 273 5.02 12.37 -4.38
N LEU A 274 4.14 11.46 -4.82
CA LEU A 274 3.07 10.90 -3.98
C LEU A 274 3.35 9.45 -3.64
N ALA A 275 3.17 9.10 -2.37
CA ALA A 275 3.07 7.71 -1.97
C ALA A 275 1.72 7.12 -2.42
N VAL A 276 1.73 5.86 -2.81
CA VAL A 276 0.53 5.10 -3.15
C VAL A 276 0.42 3.88 -2.26
N PRO A 277 -0.79 3.47 -1.85
CA PRO A 277 -0.94 2.22 -1.11
C PRO A 277 -0.59 1.05 -2.03
N TYR A 278 0.17 0.10 -1.51
CA TYR A 278 0.41 -1.14 -2.22
C TYR A 278 -0.86 -1.98 -2.33
N ARG A 279 -1.07 -2.59 -3.48
CA ARG A 279 -2.15 -3.55 -3.72
C ARG A 279 -1.88 -4.85 -2.96
N ALA A 280 -0.66 -5.33 -3.06
CA ALA A 280 -0.07 -6.34 -2.18
C ALA A 280 1.12 -5.69 -1.46
N LYS A 281 1.82 -6.42 -0.61
CA LYS A 281 2.92 -5.87 0.19
C LYS A 281 3.92 -5.05 -0.64
N ASP A 282 4.31 -5.55 -1.79
CA ASP A 282 5.38 -4.99 -2.61
C ASP A 282 4.94 -4.60 -4.01
N SER A 283 3.65 -4.76 -4.30
CA SER A 283 3.07 -4.33 -5.56
C SER A 283 2.32 -3.03 -5.36
N PRO A 284 2.88 -1.88 -5.75
CA PRO A 284 2.19 -0.61 -5.63
C PRO A 284 0.92 -0.60 -6.48
N SER A 285 -0.11 0.09 -5.98
CA SER A 285 -1.26 0.38 -6.82
C SER A 285 -0.79 1.27 -7.99
N PRO A 286 -1.05 0.90 -9.23
CA PRO A 286 -0.56 1.66 -10.39
C PRO A 286 -1.14 3.07 -10.47
N ARG A 287 -2.09 3.42 -9.59
CA ARG A 287 -2.80 4.71 -9.66
C ARG A 287 -3.23 5.19 -8.28
N ALA A 288 -2.54 6.20 -7.77
CA ALA A 288 -2.82 6.84 -6.48
C ALA A 288 -4.20 7.51 -6.44
N GLU A 289 -4.70 8.02 -7.56
CA GLU A 289 -6.00 8.68 -7.68
C GLU A 289 -7.19 7.78 -7.38
N PHE A 290 -7.01 6.48 -7.30
CA PHE A 290 -8.05 5.52 -6.96
C PHE A 290 -8.13 5.21 -5.47
N GLY A 291 -7.08 5.55 -4.72
CA GLY A 291 -7.10 5.49 -3.27
C GLY A 291 -7.99 6.59 -2.68
N HIS A 292 -8.31 6.47 -1.40
CA HIS A 292 -8.93 7.55 -0.64
C HIS A 292 -7.94 8.71 -0.53
N THR A 293 -8.37 9.93 -0.88
CA THR A 293 -7.53 11.13 -0.92
C THR A 293 -6.75 11.33 0.38
N ASP A 294 -7.43 11.25 1.54
CA ASP A 294 -6.78 11.46 2.84
C ASP A 294 -5.83 10.31 3.22
N ILE A 295 -6.07 9.08 2.74
CA ILE A 295 -5.09 7.99 2.90
C ILE A 295 -3.83 8.28 2.10
N ALA A 296 -3.96 8.74 0.86
CA ALA A 296 -2.81 9.12 0.03
C ALA A 296 -2.00 10.28 0.66
N ILE A 297 -2.68 11.28 1.22
CA ILE A 297 -2.06 12.38 1.95
C ILE A 297 -1.30 11.85 3.18
N CYS A 298 -1.96 11.04 4.02
CA CYS A 298 -1.34 10.47 5.22
C CYS A 298 -0.11 9.62 4.89
N LEU A 299 -0.21 8.74 3.91
CA LEU A 299 0.91 7.88 3.49
C LEU A 299 2.06 8.69 2.89
N THR A 300 1.75 9.75 2.13
CA THR A 300 2.76 10.64 1.58
C THR A 300 3.49 11.38 2.70
N CYS A 301 2.77 11.97 3.66
CA CYS A 301 3.38 12.61 4.82
C CYS A 301 4.34 11.66 5.54
N LEU A 302 3.88 10.46 5.88
CA LEU A 302 4.68 9.49 6.62
C LEU A 302 5.88 8.98 5.84
N THR A 303 5.76 8.78 4.52
CA THR A 303 6.90 8.41 3.69
C THR A 303 8.00 9.45 3.79
N TYR A 304 7.68 10.73 3.58
CA TYR A 304 8.68 11.80 3.67
C TYR A 304 9.20 12.02 5.10
N TYR A 305 8.36 11.82 6.12
CA TYR A 305 8.83 11.91 7.51
C TYR A 305 9.85 10.83 7.85
N TYR A 306 9.75 9.64 7.23
CA TYR A 306 10.66 8.53 7.48
C TYR A 306 11.90 8.57 6.60
N GLU A 307 11.77 8.96 5.34
CA GLU A 307 12.89 9.02 4.38
C GLU A 307 13.69 10.32 4.46
N GLY A 308 13.03 11.40 4.87
CA GLY A 308 13.59 12.75 4.77
C GLY A 308 13.60 13.28 3.34
N LEU A 309 14.08 14.50 3.19
CA LEU A 309 14.20 15.18 1.90
C LEU A 309 15.57 14.93 1.26
N THR A 310 15.62 14.81 -0.06
CA THR A 310 16.87 14.82 -0.83
C THR A 310 17.47 16.22 -0.89
N ASP A 311 18.74 16.34 -1.26
CA ASP A 311 19.41 17.62 -1.42
C ASP A 311 18.73 18.51 -2.47
N THR A 312 18.22 17.90 -3.55
CA THR A 312 17.46 18.61 -4.58
C THR A 312 16.15 19.16 -4.00
N GLN A 313 15.39 18.35 -3.28
CA GLN A 313 14.13 18.76 -2.65
C GLN A 313 14.33 19.85 -1.59
N LEU A 314 15.42 19.78 -0.84
CA LEU A 314 15.80 20.86 0.08
C LEU A 314 16.13 22.15 -0.67
N GLY A 315 16.83 22.06 -1.80
CA GLY A 315 17.05 23.20 -2.68
C GLY A 315 15.74 23.84 -3.13
N ASP A 316 14.79 23.01 -3.62
CA ASP A 316 13.45 23.45 -4.01
C ASP A 316 12.70 24.14 -2.86
N CYS A 317 12.86 23.62 -1.62
CA CYS A 317 12.27 24.26 -0.43
C CYS A 317 12.79 25.68 -0.24
N PHE A 318 14.10 25.89 -0.34
CA PHE A 318 14.69 27.23 -0.20
C PHE A 318 14.26 28.17 -1.33
N GLU A 319 14.16 27.68 -2.56
CA GLU A 319 13.64 28.48 -3.66
C GLU A 319 12.20 28.95 -3.42
N GLN A 320 11.37 28.08 -2.86
CA GLN A 320 9.99 28.45 -2.51
C GLN A 320 9.94 29.34 -1.26
N LEU A 321 10.79 29.10 -0.27
CA LEU A 321 10.91 29.93 0.93
C LEU A 321 11.14 31.40 0.57
N PHE A 322 12.06 31.70 -0.34
CA PHE A 322 12.35 33.06 -0.79
C PHE A 322 11.18 33.73 -1.55
N LYS A 323 10.17 32.96 -1.98
CA LYS A 323 8.97 33.47 -2.63
C LYS A 323 7.80 33.68 -1.66
N THR A 324 7.93 33.28 -0.39
CA THR A 324 6.89 33.49 0.62
C THR A 324 6.88 34.94 1.11
N ASP A 325 5.77 35.37 1.68
CA ASP A 325 5.61 36.73 2.18
C ASP A 325 6.56 37.03 3.38
N ASN A 326 6.81 36.01 4.22
CA ASN A 326 7.64 36.12 5.42
C ASN A 326 8.72 35.03 5.51
N PRO A 327 9.76 35.04 4.65
CA PRO A 327 10.77 33.98 4.62
C PRO A 327 11.53 33.78 5.94
N ASN A 328 11.72 34.86 6.70
CA ASN A 328 12.45 34.79 7.96
C ASN A 328 11.66 34.02 9.03
N GLU A 329 10.36 34.30 9.16
CA GLU A 329 9.49 33.63 10.14
C GLU A 329 9.36 32.14 9.80
N GLU A 330 9.20 31.82 8.53
CA GLU A 330 9.13 30.43 8.05
C GLU A 330 10.44 29.67 8.33
N TYR A 331 11.58 30.31 8.07
CA TYR A 331 12.87 29.71 8.38
C TYR A 331 13.09 29.51 9.88
N GLU A 332 12.66 30.46 10.72
CA GLU A 332 12.74 30.32 12.18
C GLU A 332 11.91 29.11 12.67
N GLU A 333 10.74 28.86 12.10
CA GLU A 333 9.96 27.65 12.40
C GLU A 333 10.69 26.37 11.96
N TRP A 334 11.34 26.39 10.79
CA TRP A 334 12.11 25.24 10.31
C TRP A 334 13.20 24.81 11.27
N ILE A 335 13.97 25.76 11.76
CA ILE A 335 15.13 25.48 12.63
C ILE A 335 14.77 25.27 14.10
N LYS A 336 13.53 25.55 14.50
CA LYS A 336 13.10 25.47 15.90
C LYS A 336 13.44 24.15 16.60
N GLY A 337 13.33 23.04 15.86
CA GLY A 337 13.62 21.69 16.36
C GLY A 337 15.10 21.28 16.33
N CYS A 338 15.95 21.99 15.59
CA CYS A 338 17.37 21.67 15.43
C CYS A 338 18.29 22.87 15.69
N ARG A 339 17.78 23.90 16.33
CA ARG A 339 18.49 25.17 16.54
C ARG A 339 19.80 25.00 17.30
N GLU A 340 19.81 24.13 18.30
CA GLU A 340 21.00 23.86 19.12
C GLU A 340 22.11 23.14 18.34
N ASP A 341 21.77 22.40 17.30
CA ASP A 341 22.69 21.65 16.44
C ASP A 341 23.26 22.51 15.30
N LEU A 342 22.72 23.71 15.09
CA LEU A 342 23.16 24.64 14.06
C LEU A 342 24.08 25.73 14.66
N PRO A 343 25.16 26.13 13.93
CA PRO A 343 25.95 27.31 14.30
C PRO A 343 25.06 28.54 14.41
N GLU A 344 25.34 29.42 15.37
CA GLU A 344 24.58 30.67 15.61
C GLU A 344 24.45 31.55 14.35
N THR A 345 25.46 31.53 13.50
CA THR A 345 25.46 32.27 12.22
C THR A 345 24.35 31.79 11.28
N LEU A 346 23.90 30.55 11.42
CA LEU A 346 22.86 29.93 10.60
C LEU A 346 21.46 30.00 11.25
N HIS A 347 21.32 30.62 12.41
CA HIS A 347 20.01 30.83 13.05
C HIS A 347 19.16 31.90 12.35
N ARG A 348 19.72 32.64 11.42
CA ARG A 348 19.01 33.65 10.63
C ARG A 348 19.19 33.42 9.15
N LEU A 349 18.13 33.60 8.39
CA LEU A 349 18.13 33.42 6.94
C LEU A 349 19.26 34.22 6.24
N ARG A 350 19.58 35.40 6.73
CA ARG A 350 20.67 36.26 6.20
C ARG A 350 22.07 35.67 6.37
N GLY A 351 22.24 34.70 7.24
CA GLY A 351 23.51 33.99 7.45
C GLY A 351 23.75 32.84 6.49
N LEU A 352 22.75 32.52 5.66
CA LEU A 352 22.83 31.37 4.75
C LEU A 352 23.48 31.76 3.43
N ASN A 353 24.46 30.95 3.02
CA ASN A 353 25.02 30.96 1.69
C ASN A 353 24.83 29.59 1.07
N LEU A 354 23.77 29.43 0.29
CA LEU A 354 23.43 28.17 -0.36
C LEU A 354 24.33 27.85 -1.58
N ASP A 355 25.09 28.84 -2.07
CA ASP A 355 26.06 28.64 -3.14
C ASP A 355 27.37 28.02 -2.60
N ASP A 356 27.61 28.12 -1.28
CA ASP A 356 28.72 27.41 -0.64
C ASP A 356 28.36 25.93 -0.39
N PRO A 357 28.99 24.98 -1.13
CA PRO A 357 28.71 23.55 -1.00
C PRO A 357 29.03 23.00 0.40
N VAL A 358 29.99 23.61 1.11
CA VAL A 358 30.38 23.15 2.45
C VAL A 358 29.30 23.52 3.46
N GLN A 359 28.85 24.77 3.45
CA GLN A 359 27.79 25.22 4.34
C GLN A 359 26.48 24.46 4.05
N ARG A 360 26.10 24.37 2.76
CA ARG A 360 24.88 23.69 2.33
C ARG A 360 24.88 22.23 2.72
N ASN A 361 25.85 21.43 2.27
CA ASN A 361 25.80 19.98 2.34
C ASN A 361 26.30 19.41 3.67
N LYS A 362 27.12 20.14 4.41
CA LYS A 362 27.68 19.65 5.69
C LYS A 362 27.04 20.28 6.93
N GLN A 363 26.47 21.48 6.83
CA GLN A 363 25.95 22.20 7.99
C GLN A 363 24.43 22.33 7.97
N ILE A 364 23.81 22.71 6.84
CA ILE A 364 22.39 23.03 6.77
C ILE A 364 21.54 21.79 6.41
N PHE A 365 21.80 21.17 5.27
CA PHE A 365 20.96 20.09 4.74
C PHE A 365 20.86 18.88 5.66
N PRO A 366 21.92 18.41 6.33
CA PRO A 366 21.82 17.28 7.25
C PRO A 366 20.87 17.55 8.43
N GLN A 367 20.80 18.80 8.92
CA GLN A 367 19.93 19.17 10.04
C GLN A 367 18.47 19.35 9.62
N LEU A 368 18.23 19.81 8.40
CA LEU A 368 16.88 20.08 7.90
C LEU A 368 16.23 18.88 7.22
N ARG A 369 17.01 17.89 6.78
CA ARG A 369 16.54 16.73 6.01
C ARG A 369 15.36 16.01 6.63
N TYR A 370 15.39 15.80 7.94
CA TYR A 370 14.36 15.09 8.71
C TYR A 370 13.47 16.04 9.51
N CYS A 371 13.65 17.33 9.39
CA CYS A 371 12.86 18.30 10.11
C CYS A 371 11.42 18.32 9.59
N LYS A 372 10.47 17.96 10.46
CA LYS A 372 9.06 17.86 10.08
C LYS A 372 8.52 19.15 9.49
N ALA A 373 8.88 20.32 10.05
CA ALA A 373 8.42 21.63 9.55
C ALA A 373 8.84 21.86 8.10
N VAL A 374 10.09 21.53 7.74
CA VAL A 374 10.60 21.64 6.36
C VAL A 374 9.88 20.66 5.44
N ILE A 375 9.65 19.42 5.90
CA ILE A 375 8.91 18.42 5.14
C ILE A 375 7.47 18.87 4.93
N ASP A 376 6.81 19.38 5.97
CA ASP A 376 5.44 19.90 5.88
C ASP A 376 5.35 21.07 4.90
N PHE A 377 6.33 21.96 4.90
CA PHE A 377 6.43 23.04 3.92
C PHE A 377 6.59 22.50 2.50
N PHE A 378 7.52 21.55 2.27
CA PHE A 378 7.72 20.90 0.98
C PHE A 378 6.43 20.27 0.46
N LEU A 379 5.77 19.50 1.30
CA LEU A 379 4.52 18.82 0.94
C LEU A 379 3.40 19.81 0.63
N SER A 380 3.24 20.84 1.46
CA SER A 380 2.14 21.79 1.35
C SER A 380 2.30 22.80 0.22
N THR A 381 3.54 23.14 -0.16
CA THR A 381 3.81 24.16 -1.19
C THR A 381 4.15 23.57 -2.55
N ILE A 382 4.77 22.38 -2.59
CA ILE A 382 5.27 21.78 -3.83
C ILE A 382 4.49 20.53 -4.22
N VAL A 383 4.40 19.54 -3.32
CA VAL A 383 3.90 18.21 -3.67
C VAL A 383 2.39 18.20 -3.83
N PHE A 384 1.64 18.55 -2.79
CA PHE A 384 0.19 18.42 -2.80
C PHE A 384 -0.50 19.35 -3.81
N PRO A 385 -0.15 20.63 -3.93
CA PRO A 385 -0.77 21.51 -4.92
C PRO A 385 -0.58 21.03 -6.36
N LYS A 386 0.57 20.41 -6.64
CA LYS A 386 0.93 19.91 -7.96
C LYS A 386 0.32 18.54 -8.27
N GLN A 387 0.39 17.61 -7.31
CA GLN A 387 0.15 16.19 -7.54
C GLN A 387 -1.22 15.70 -7.06
N MET A 388 -1.81 16.30 -6.00
CA MET A 388 -3.12 15.89 -5.49
C MET A 388 -4.22 16.41 -6.41
N LYS A 389 -4.70 15.51 -7.28
CA LYS A 389 -5.79 15.78 -8.21
C LYS A 389 -6.81 14.65 -8.14
N GLU A 390 -8.07 14.98 -8.31
CA GLU A 390 -9.20 14.05 -8.32
C GLU A 390 -9.90 14.08 -9.67
N PHE A 391 -10.61 12.99 -9.97
CA PHE A 391 -11.51 12.92 -11.11
C PHE A 391 -12.96 12.90 -10.61
N PRO A 392 -13.90 13.58 -11.32
CA PRO A 392 -15.29 13.68 -10.88
C PRO A 392 -16.00 12.32 -10.89
N HIS A 393 -15.62 11.43 -11.81
CA HIS A 393 -16.28 10.15 -11.99
C HIS A 393 -15.26 9.01 -12.09
N LYS A 394 -15.64 7.86 -11.57
CA LYS A 394 -14.84 6.62 -11.61
C LYS A 394 -15.72 5.45 -12.02
N LEU A 395 -15.22 4.61 -12.92
CA LEU A 395 -15.74 3.28 -13.20
C LEU A 395 -14.84 2.27 -12.50
N SER A 396 -15.43 1.35 -11.78
CA SER A 396 -14.66 0.30 -11.10
C SER A 396 -15.17 -1.08 -11.48
N THR A 397 -14.27 -2.04 -11.46
CA THR A 397 -14.54 -3.47 -11.56
C THR A 397 -13.61 -4.24 -10.63
N SER A 398 -13.98 -5.45 -10.25
CA SER A 398 -13.23 -6.29 -9.33
C SER A 398 -13.19 -7.73 -9.81
N GLY A 399 -12.46 -8.59 -9.12
CA GLY A 399 -12.45 -10.02 -9.40
C GLY A 399 -13.85 -10.67 -9.33
N TRP A 400 -14.76 -10.09 -8.57
CA TRP A 400 -16.16 -10.56 -8.53
C TRP A 400 -16.88 -10.42 -9.86
N ASP A 401 -16.47 -9.49 -10.71
CA ASP A 401 -17.00 -9.36 -12.07
C ASP A 401 -16.56 -10.49 -13.00
N LEU A 402 -15.49 -11.20 -12.65
CA LEU A 402 -15.07 -12.42 -13.34
C LEU A 402 -15.85 -13.65 -12.86
N ALA A 403 -16.25 -13.68 -11.61
CA ALA A 403 -16.93 -14.79 -10.95
C ALA A 403 -18.46 -14.63 -10.95
N GLN A 404 -19.05 -13.95 -11.92
CA GLN A 404 -20.50 -13.77 -12.01
C GLN A 404 -21.21 -15.06 -12.42
N ASP A 405 -22.41 -15.29 -11.86
CA ASP A 405 -23.31 -16.34 -12.29
C ASP A 405 -23.75 -16.11 -13.75
N ARG A 406 -23.46 -17.07 -14.59
CA ARG A 406 -23.85 -17.07 -15.99
C ARG A 406 -25.03 -18.04 -16.13
N SER A 407 -26.22 -17.53 -15.90
CA SER A 407 -27.47 -18.29 -15.88
C SER A 407 -27.75 -19.18 -17.11
N SER A 408 -26.96 -19.04 -18.17
CA SER A 408 -27.01 -19.86 -19.37
C SER A 408 -26.34 -21.24 -19.21
N PHE A 409 -25.56 -21.47 -18.18
CA PHE A 409 -24.87 -22.74 -17.94
C PHE A 409 -25.49 -23.41 -16.72
N SER A 410 -26.34 -24.37 -16.92
CA SER A 410 -27.07 -25.13 -15.90
C SER A 410 -26.18 -25.89 -14.88
N GLN A 411 -24.87 -25.85 -14.99
CA GLN A 411 -23.91 -26.54 -14.12
C GLN A 411 -22.59 -25.79 -14.03
N LEU A 412 -22.58 -24.57 -13.46
CA LEU A 412 -21.33 -23.98 -13.03
C LEU A 412 -20.90 -24.62 -11.71
N VAL A 413 -19.92 -25.50 -11.79
CA VAL A 413 -19.24 -26.02 -10.61
C VAL A 413 -18.14 -25.02 -10.28
N THR A 414 -18.32 -24.30 -9.18
CA THR A 414 -17.27 -23.47 -8.61
C THR A 414 -16.61 -24.26 -7.50
N GLY A 415 -15.32 -24.47 -7.59
CA GLY A 415 -14.55 -25.18 -6.58
C GLY A 415 -13.25 -24.45 -6.30
N PHE A 416 -12.78 -24.51 -5.07
CA PHE A 416 -11.45 -24.08 -4.69
C PHE A 416 -10.53 -25.27 -4.60
N SER A 417 -9.27 -25.09 -4.97
CA SER A 417 -8.22 -26.08 -4.76
C SER A 417 -7.38 -25.75 -3.54
N GLY A 418 -6.76 -26.78 -2.97
CA GLY A 418 -5.76 -26.61 -1.91
C GLY A 418 -6.34 -26.34 -0.52
N THR A 419 -5.69 -25.48 0.22
CA THR A 419 -5.91 -25.20 1.66
C THR A 419 -6.90 -24.09 1.92
N ASN A 420 -7.64 -23.63 0.91
CA ASN A 420 -8.39 -22.39 0.97
C ASN A 420 -9.57 -22.45 1.93
N ASP A 421 -9.56 -21.57 2.93
CA ASP A 421 -10.68 -21.32 3.84
C ASP A 421 -11.55 -20.13 3.42
N ASN A 422 -11.22 -19.47 2.30
CA ASN A 422 -11.79 -18.20 1.90
C ASN A 422 -13.03 -18.32 1.00
N ARG A 423 -13.76 -19.44 1.08
CA ARG A 423 -15.03 -19.62 0.35
C ARG A 423 -16.05 -18.51 0.57
N PHE A 424 -15.93 -17.77 1.67
CA PHE A 424 -16.76 -16.59 1.96
C PHE A 424 -16.45 -15.38 1.07
N LEU A 425 -15.36 -15.41 0.28
CA LEU A 425 -15.06 -14.38 -0.71
C LEU A 425 -15.90 -14.48 -1.97
N LEU A 426 -16.56 -15.62 -2.20
CA LEU A 426 -17.43 -15.80 -3.35
C LEU A 426 -18.67 -14.91 -3.26
N PRO A 427 -19.12 -14.31 -4.38
CA PRO A 427 -20.43 -13.69 -4.46
C PRO A 427 -21.52 -14.64 -4.02
N GLN A 428 -22.51 -14.14 -3.28
CA GLN A 428 -23.62 -14.97 -2.77
C GLN A 428 -24.43 -15.69 -3.87
N MET A 429 -24.35 -15.18 -5.11
CA MET A 429 -25.03 -15.78 -6.26
C MET A 429 -24.33 -17.04 -6.79
N ILE A 430 -23.11 -17.32 -6.38
CA ILE A 430 -22.32 -18.45 -6.85
C ILE A 430 -22.37 -19.57 -5.84
N SER A 431 -22.91 -20.71 -6.24
CA SER A 431 -22.89 -21.92 -5.44
C SER A 431 -21.53 -22.57 -5.46
N GLN A 432 -20.95 -22.76 -4.28
CA GLN A 432 -19.69 -23.52 -4.14
C GLN A 432 -20.01 -25.00 -3.99
N VAL A 433 -19.32 -25.83 -4.76
CA VAL A 433 -19.36 -27.28 -4.62
C VAL A 433 -18.03 -27.76 -4.05
N ASP A 434 -18.07 -28.39 -2.88
CA ASP A 434 -16.90 -29.00 -2.27
C ASP A 434 -16.50 -30.25 -3.05
N LEU A 435 -15.29 -30.26 -3.58
CA LEU A 435 -14.76 -31.42 -4.31
C LEU A 435 -14.36 -32.52 -3.31
N LYS A 436 -14.79 -33.77 -3.57
CA LYS A 436 -14.46 -34.91 -2.70
C LYS A 436 -12.95 -35.08 -2.48
N ALA A 437 -12.15 -34.77 -3.49
CA ALA A 437 -10.69 -34.83 -3.42
C ALA A 437 -10.07 -33.84 -2.40
N HIS A 438 -10.81 -32.80 -2.01
CA HIS A 438 -10.32 -31.75 -1.13
C HIS A 438 -10.85 -31.83 0.31
N ILE A 439 -11.68 -32.83 0.63
CA ILE A 439 -12.32 -32.97 1.96
C ILE A 439 -11.32 -32.97 3.12
N HIS A 440 -10.14 -33.55 2.90
CA HIS A 440 -9.11 -33.70 3.94
C HIS A 440 -7.99 -32.64 3.87
N THR A 441 -7.99 -31.75 2.88
CA THR A 441 -6.87 -30.82 2.65
C THR A 441 -6.61 -29.93 3.86
N ASN A 442 -7.64 -29.40 4.50
CA ASN A 442 -7.50 -28.57 5.70
C ASN A 442 -6.92 -29.34 6.90
N ALA A 443 -7.36 -30.58 7.12
CA ALA A 443 -6.85 -31.43 8.19
C ALA A 443 -5.39 -31.81 7.94
N MET A 444 -5.02 -32.13 6.71
CA MET A 444 -3.64 -32.42 6.31
C MET A 444 -2.74 -31.19 6.49
N GLY A 445 -3.21 -29.98 6.11
CA GLY A 445 -2.48 -28.75 6.32
C GLY A 445 -2.21 -28.47 7.81
N LEU A 446 -3.23 -28.65 8.65
CA LEU A 446 -3.07 -28.49 10.11
C LEU A 446 -2.14 -29.54 10.70
N ASP A 447 -2.25 -30.81 10.28
CA ASP A 447 -1.36 -31.88 10.72
C ASP A 447 0.09 -31.55 10.39
N TYR A 448 0.34 -31.02 9.18
CA TYR A 448 1.68 -30.63 8.75
C TYR A 448 2.23 -29.46 9.59
N LEU A 449 1.44 -28.41 9.82
CA LEU A 449 1.85 -27.26 10.65
C LEU A 449 2.11 -27.63 12.11
N LEU A 450 1.38 -28.62 12.64
CA LEU A 450 1.49 -29.05 14.03
C LEU A 450 2.60 -30.07 14.27
N LYS A 451 3.29 -30.55 13.23
CA LYS A 451 4.46 -31.41 13.41
C LYS A 451 5.50 -30.73 14.29
N GLN A 452 6.20 -31.53 15.08
CA GLN A 452 7.15 -31.01 16.08
C GLN A 452 8.26 -30.15 15.46
N GLU A 453 8.71 -30.50 14.25
CA GLU A 453 9.70 -29.75 13.48
C GLU A 453 9.18 -28.38 12.99
N ASN A 454 7.87 -28.24 12.75
CA ASN A 454 7.25 -27.04 12.20
C ASN A 454 6.58 -26.15 13.26
N SER A 455 6.30 -26.68 14.46
CA SER A 455 5.50 -26.00 15.48
C SER A 455 6.30 -25.13 16.46
N LYS A 456 7.62 -25.01 16.27
CA LYS A 456 8.49 -24.24 17.17
C LYS A 456 8.33 -22.73 16.95
N VAL A 457 7.49 -22.10 17.75
CA VAL A 457 7.35 -20.62 17.76
C VAL A 457 8.43 -20.01 18.67
N ILE A 458 9.10 -18.98 18.16
CA ILE A 458 10.14 -18.23 18.87
C ILE A 458 9.69 -16.78 18.98
N HIS A 459 9.64 -16.27 20.20
CA HIS A 459 9.47 -14.84 20.45
C HIS A 459 10.84 -14.19 20.48
N LEU A 460 11.05 -13.20 19.62
CA LEU A 460 12.29 -12.44 19.62
C LEU A 460 12.34 -11.54 20.86
N PRO A 461 13.50 -11.45 21.55
CA PRO A 461 13.68 -10.51 22.65
C PRO A 461 13.60 -9.06 22.16
N ASP A 462 13.31 -8.13 23.05
CA ASP A 462 13.17 -6.69 22.72
C ASP A 462 14.39 -6.12 21.98
N THR A 463 15.58 -6.61 22.30
CA THR A 463 16.85 -6.24 21.64
C THR A 463 16.96 -6.73 20.20
N ALA A 464 16.19 -7.74 19.81
CA ALA A 464 16.21 -8.37 18.48
C ALA A 464 14.93 -8.05 17.66
N GLN A 465 14.10 -7.10 18.08
CA GLN A 465 12.88 -6.72 17.37
C GLN A 465 13.15 -5.90 16.10
N ASN A 466 14.37 -5.39 15.92
CA ASN A 466 14.78 -4.79 14.66
C ASN A 466 15.29 -5.86 13.67
N ILE A 467 15.35 -5.53 12.39
CA ILE A 467 15.74 -6.48 11.32
C ILE A 467 17.14 -7.04 11.57
N ARG A 468 18.11 -6.22 11.96
CA ARG A 468 19.50 -6.68 12.25
C ARG A 468 19.51 -7.72 13.37
N GLY A 469 18.87 -7.44 14.48
CA GLY A 469 18.79 -8.36 15.62
C GLY A 469 18.06 -9.66 15.27
N MET A 470 17.05 -9.61 14.42
CA MET A 470 16.38 -10.81 13.91
C MET A 470 17.34 -11.65 13.07
N LEU A 471 18.08 -11.06 12.14
CA LEU A 471 19.05 -11.77 11.30
C LEU A 471 20.21 -12.33 12.13
N GLU A 472 20.69 -11.60 13.13
CA GLU A 472 21.69 -12.10 14.10
C GLU A 472 21.17 -13.31 14.87
N HIS A 473 19.90 -13.26 15.29
CA HIS A 473 19.27 -14.41 15.97
C HIS A 473 19.15 -15.65 15.06
N LEU A 474 18.87 -15.46 13.75
CA LEU A 474 18.82 -16.57 12.79
C LEU A 474 20.21 -17.17 12.53
N ARG A 475 21.23 -16.32 12.42
CA ARG A 475 22.64 -16.75 12.30
C ARG A 475 23.11 -17.61 13.48
N ASP A 476 22.76 -17.16 14.70
CA ASP A 476 23.23 -17.79 15.95
C ASP A 476 22.47 -19.09 16.31
N LYS A 477 21.50 -19.51 15.48
CA LYS A 477 20.81 -20.80 15.60
C LYS A 477 21.72 -21.97 15.19
N GLU A 478 21.56 -23.08 15.87
CA GLU A 478 22.22 -24.35 15.49
C GLU A 478 21.15 -25.38 15.08
N PRO A 479 21.16 -25.88 13.83
CA PRO A 479 21.95 -25.34 12.71
C PRO A 479 21.46 -23.97 12.24
N ALA A 480 22.36 -23.20 11.61
CA ALA A 480 22.07 -21.88 11.08
C ALA A 480 20.87 -21.90 10.12
N THR A 481 20.11 -20.84 10.12
CA THR A 481 18.93 -20.69 9.25
C THR A 481 19.28 -19.71 8.13
N HIS A 482 19.27 -20.18 6.90
CA HIS A 482 19.66 -19.39 5.73
C HIS A 482 18.48 -18.99 4.83
N VAL A 483 17.25 -19.33 5.23
CA VAL A 483 16.03 -18.94 4.49
C VAL A 483 15.11 -18.18 5.43
N LEU A 484 14.69 -16.99 5.01
CA LEU A 484 13.71 -16.16 5.72
C LEU A 484 12.50 -15.90 4.81
N LEU A 485 11.36 -16.43 5.23
CA LEU A 485 10.08 -16.25 4.58
C LEU A 485 9.24 -15.26 5.39
N ASP A 486 9.12 -14.03 4.93
CA ASP A 486 8.41 -12.97 5.67
C ASP A 486 6.89 -13.01 5.47
N VAL A 487 6.30 -14.21 5.61
CA VAL A 487 4.85 -14.45 5.42
C VAL A 487 3.99 -13.53 6.29
N GLY A 488 4.43 -13.26 7.52
CA GLY A 488 3.76 -12.38 8.48
C GLY A 488 4.03 -10.90 8.27
N ALA A 489 4.85 -10.53 7.27
CA ALA A 489 5.22 -9.16 6.94
C ALA A 489 5.77 -8.36 8.11
N GLN A 490 6.77 -8.87 8.74
CA GLN A 490 7.43 -8.21 9.87
C GLN A 490 8.62 -7.33 9.45
N VAL A 491 9.18 -7.58 8.27
CA VAL A 491 10.27 -6.76 7.71
C VAL A 491 9.69 -5.54 7.00
N LEU A 492 9.64 -4.41 7.69
CA LEU A 492 8.91 -3.22 7.22
C LEU A 492 9.81 -2.02 6.87
N THR A 493 11.02 -1.97 7.45
CA THR A 493 11.87 -0.77 7.36
C THR A 493 12.90 -0.80 6.24
N LEU A 494 13.13 -1.95 5.62
CA LEU A 494 14.09 -2.12 4.52
C LEU A 494 13.41 -2.71 3.29
N GLN A 495 13.86 -2.27 2.12
CA GLN A 495 13.56 -2.94 0.85
C GLN A 495 14.24 -4.31 0.79
N ASN A 496 13.77 -5.18 -0.10
CA ASN A 496 14.28 -6.55 -0.23
C ASN A 496 15.79 -6.59 -0.46
N GLN A 497 16.31 -5.75 -1.35
CA GLN A 497 17.76 -5.63 -1.57
C GLN A 497 18.50 -5.15 -0.31
N GLY A 498 17.92 -4.24 0.46
CA GLY A 498 18.49 -3.78 1.72
C GLY A 498 18.57 -4.89 2.77
N VAL A 499 17.55 -5.75 2.84
CA VAL A 499 17.55 -6.94 3.71
C VAL A 499 18.62 -7.93 3.26
N ALA A 500 18.72 -8.22 1.96
CA ALA A 500 19.74 -9.09 1.39
C ALA A 500 21.16 -8.60 1.72
N LYS A 501 21.40 -7.31 1.54
CA LYS A 501 22.69 -6.69 1.88
C LYS A 501 23.00 -6.81 3.38
N LEU A 502 22.03 -6.44 4.23
CA LEU A 502 22.19 -6.54 5.67
C LEU A 502 22.44 -7.98 6.14
N TRP A 503 21.78 -8.95 5.50
CA TRP A 503 21.97 -10.37 5.84
C TRP A 503 23.38 -10.83 5.51
N LEU A 504 23.93 -10.50 4.34
CA LEU A 504 25.31 -10.80 3.98
C LEU A 504 26.34 -10.12 4.92
N GLU A 505 26.02 -8.93 5.45
CA GLU A 505 26.87 -8.26 6.45
C GLU A 505 26.83 -8.98 7.81
N VAL A 506 25.68 -9.49 8.20
CA VAL A 506 25.46 -10.18 9.49
C VAL A 506 25.98 -11.62 9.44
N ASP A 507 25.78 -12.30 8.30
CA ASP A 507 26.20 -13.69 8.11
C ASP A 507 27.73 -13.79 8.01
N ARG A 508 28.32 -14.62 8.86
CA ARG A 508 29.78 -14.82 8.94
C ARG A 508 30.22 -16.17 8.38
N CYS A 509 29.29 -16.97 7.86
CA CYS A 509 29.60 -18.26 7.28
C CYS A 509 30.39 -18.07 5.99
N PRO A 510 31.62 -18.61 5.88
CA PRO A 510 32.44 -18.46 4.68
C PRO A 510 31.86 -19.20 3.47
N GLU A 511 30.97 -20.16 3.69
CA GLU A 511 30.31 -20.93 2.64
C GLU A 511 29.17 -20.12 1.98
N ILE A 512 28.65 -19.10 2.67
CA ILE A 512 27.59 -18.22 2.14
C ILE A 512 28.23 -17.07 1.34
N GLU A 513 28.00 -17.05 0.05
CA GLU A 513 28.61 -16.10 -0.88
C GLU A 513 27.66 -15.05 -1.40
N ALA A 514 26.36 -15.35 -1.41
CA ALA A 514 25.36 -14.50 -2.03
C ALA A 514 24.03 -14.50 -1.27
N ALA A 515 23.16 -13.55 -1.61
CA ALA A 515 21.80 -13.46 -1.10
C ALA A 515 20.80 -13.40 -2.26
N VAL A 516 19.79 -14.26 -2.21
CA VAL A 516 18.67 -14.27 -3.17
C VAL A 516 17.52 -13.44 -2.61
N PHE A 517 16.94 -12.58 -3.43
CA PHE A 517 15.80 -11.75 -3.09
C PHE A 517 14.98 -11.43 -4.35
N VAL A 518 13.77 -10.89 -4.19
CA VAL A 518 12.96 -10.39 -5.31
C VAL A 518 13.06 -8.87 -5.37
N ASP A 519 13.29 -8.33 -6.56
CA ASP A 519 13.43 -6.89 -6.78
C ASP A 519 12.05 -6.18 -6.96
N SER A 520 12.08 -4.87 -7.22
CA SER A 520 10.87 -4.07 -7.46
C SER A 520 10.15 -4.35 -8.78
N LYS A 521 10.72 -5.21 -9.64
CA LYS A 521 10.13 -5.65 -10.91
C LYS A 521 9.57 -7.06 -10.84
N ASP A 522 9.48 -7.63 -9.64
CA ASP A 522 9.08 -9.02 -9.37
C ASP A 522 10.05 -10.05 -9.99
N GLU A 523 11.35 -9.68 -10.14
CA GLU A 523 12.38 -10.56 -10.66
C GLU A 523 13.28 -11.10 -9.54
N LEU A 524 13.58 -12.41 -9.59
CA LEU A 524 14.53 -13.02 -8.66
C LEU A 524 15.96 -12.56 -8.97
N GLN A 525 16.59 -11.92 -8.01
CA GLN A 525 17.94 -11.36 -8.08
C GLN A 525 18.88 -12.06 -7.11
N VAL A 526 20.15 -12.03 -7.42
CA VAL A 526 21.24 -12.48 -6.56
C VAL A 526 22.15 -11.30 -6.28
N LEU A 527 22.35 -11.00 -5.00
CA LEU A 527 23.34 -10.02 -4.53
C LEU A 527 24.57 -10.79 -4.02
N ARG A 528 25.73 -10.52 -4.60
CA ARG A 528 27.02 -11.08 -4.14
C ARG A 528 27.62 -10.22 -3.03
N ARG A 529 28.57 -10.77 -2.27
CA ARG A 529 29.29 -10.02 -1.21
C ARG A 529 30.09 -8.82 -1.76
N ASP A 530 30.48 -8.83 -3.02
CA ASP A 530 31.15 -7.69 -3.69
C ASP A 530 30.19 -6.55 -4.05
N GLY A 531 28.89 -6.74 -3.84
CA GLY A 531 27.84 -5.76 -4.17
C GLY A 531 27.26 -5.91 -5.57
N THR A 532 27.72 -6.88 -6.36
CA THR A 532 27.18 -7.14 -7.70
C THR A 532 25.79 -7.74 -7.60
N VAL A 533 24.84 -7.25 -8.41
CA VAL A 533 23.48 -7.78 -8.52
C VAL A 533 23.26 -8.35 -9.91
N GLU A 534 22.73 -9.55 -10.00
CA GLU A 534 22.43 -10.24 -11.25
C GLU A 534 21.13 -11.03 -11.16
N LEU A 535 20.50 -11.33 -12.30
CA LEU A 535 19.31 -12.19 -12.34
C LEU A 535 19.66 -13.61 -11.90
N LEU A 536 18.84 -14.23 -11.05
CA LEU A 536 19.07 -15.61 -10.59
C LEU A 536 19.07 -16.59 -11.77
N ASP A 537 18.20 -16.43 -12.76
CA ASP A 537 18.10 -17.31 -13.94
C ASP A 537 19.38 -17.36 -14.79
N SER A 538 20.20 -16.34 -14.71
CA SER A 538 21.47 -16.25 -15.44
C SER A 538 22.70 -16.41 -14.53
N SER A 539 22.47 -16.60 -13.25
CA SER A 539 23.51 -16.74 -12.24
C SER A 539 23.90 -18.21 -12.02
N PRO A 540 25.20 -18.51 -11.74
CA PRO A 540 25.61 -19.84 -11.32
C PRO A 540 24.95 -20.29 -10.00
N TYR A 541 24.47 -19.36 -9.20
CA TYR A 541 23.79 -19.64 -7.93
C TYR A 541 22.40 -20.28 -8.09
N LEU A 542 21.83 -20.30 -9.31
CA LEU A 542 20.60 -21.04 -9.58
C LEU A 542 20.72 -22.53 -9.21
N GLU A 543 21.89 -23.12 -9.44
CA GLU A 543 22.19 -24.52 -9.11
C GLU A 543 22.98 -24.68 -7.80
N GLN A 544 23.27 -23.57 -7.11
CA GLN A 544 24.09 -23.52 -5.88
C GLN A 544 23.42 -22.69 -4.77
N LEU A 545 22.12 -22.93 -4.56
CA LEU A 545 21.35 -22.23 -3.52
C LEU A 545 21.81 -22.56 -2.10
N ASP A 546 22.57 -23.63 -1.90
CA ASP A 546 23.24 -24.00 -0.65
C ASP A 546 24.31 -22.98 -0.22
N ARG A 547 24.80 -22.16 -1.15
CA ARG A 547 25.78 -21.08 -0.91
C ARG A 547 25.11 -19.72 -0.74
N CYS A 548 23.79 -19.68 -0.66
CA CYS A 548 23.02 -18.46 -0.59
C CYS A 548 22.16 -18.37 0.68
N VAL A 549 22.02 -17.16 1.22
CA VAL A 549 20.87 -16.84 2.04
C VAL A 549 19.70 -16.43 1.14
N VAL A 550 18.48 -16.77 1.52
CA VAL A 550 17.28 -16.52 0.72
C VAL A 550 16.29 -15.70 1.54
N TYR A 551 15.92 -14.54 1.04
CA TYR A 551 14.88 -13.70 1.60
C TYR A 551 13.71 -13.56 0.63
N LEU A 552 12.52 -14.02 1.06
CA LEU A 552 11.28 -13.76 0.35
C LEU A 552 10.35 -12.94 1.24
N ASP A 553 9.88 -11.84 0.71
CA ASP A 553 8.89 -11.02 1.36
C ASP A 553 7.47 -11.62 1.20
N GLU A 554 6.46 -11.07 1.89
CA GLU A 554 5.10 -11.63 1.90
C GLU A 554 4.49 -11.75 0.49
N ALA A 555 4.80 -10.83 -0.42
CA ALA A 555 4.22 -10.88 -1.77
C ALA A 555 4.77 -12.05 -2.59
N HIS A 556 5.99 -12.48 -2.28
CA HIS A 556 6.74 -13.46 -3.05
C HIS A 556 6.98 -14.79 -2.33
N THR A 557 6.54 -14.94 -1.08
CA THR A 557 6.50 -16.26 -0.42
C THR A 557 5.47 -17.19 -1.06
N ARG A 558 4.52 -16.64 -1.81
CA ARG A 558 3.51 -17.37 -2.56
C ARG A 558 3.86 -17.30 -4.05
N GLY A 559 3.84 -18.45 -4.71
CA GLY A 559 4.07 -18.53 -6.17
C GLY A 559 5.54 -18.46 -6.61
N THR A 560 6.49 -18.32 -5.68
CA THR A 560 7.92 -18.43 -5.98
C THR A 560 8.39 -19.87 -5.80
N ASP A 561 8.85 -20.50 -6.88
CA ASP A 561 9.38 -21.87 -6.87
C ASP A 561 10.91 -21.83 -6.86
N LEU A 562 11.50 -22.02 -5.68
CA LEU A 562 12.95 -22.14 -5.50
C LEU A 562 13.30 -23.58 -5.13
N LYS A 563 14.19 -24.19 -5.89
CA LYS A 563 14.68 -25.55 -5.61
C LYS A 563 15.76 -25.51 -4.52
N LEU A 564 15.32 -25.28 -3.29
CA LEU A 564 16.24 -25.31 -2.14
C LEU A 564 16.80 -26.72 -1.92
N PRO A 565 18.04 -26.82 -1.42
CA PRO A 565 18.64 -28.12 -1.05
C PRO A 565 17.77 -28.89 -0.05
N PRO A 566 17.70 -30.24 -0.16
CA PRO A 566 16.98 -31.05 0.80
C PRO A 566 17.50 -30.82 2.22
N GLY A 567 16.60 -30.61 3.18
CA GLY A 567 16.93 -30.33 4.57
C GLY A 567 17.23 -28.87 4.88
N SER A 568 17.06 -27.95 3.93
CA SER A 568 17.13 -26.50 4.19
C SER A 568 16.15 -26.10 5.28
N ARG A 569 16.59 -25.26 6.21
CA ARG A 569 15.74 -24.71 7.27
C ARG A 569 15.33 -23.29 6.94
N ALA A 570 14.04 -23.03 7.10
CA ALA A 570 13.47 -21.70 6.92
C ALA A 570 12.97 -21.15 8.26
N ALA A 571 13.16 -19.86 8.47
CA ALA A 571 12.41 -19.09 9.44
C ALA A 571 11.22 -18.46 8.76
N VAL A 572 10.06 -18.56 9.39
CA VAL A 572 8.81 -17.99 8.86
C VAL A 572 8.32 -16.95 9.85
N THR A 573 8.13 -15.72 9.40
CA THR A 573 7.57 -14.69 10.27
C THR A 573 6.08 -14.89 10.46
N LEU A 574 5.61 -14.70 11.69
CA LEU A 574 4.20 -14.68 12.03
C LEU A 574 3.76 -13.24 12.30
N GLY A 575 2.62 -12.85 11.78
CA GLY A 575 2.09 -11.51 11.92
C GLY A 575 0.61 -11.48 12.30
N PRO A 576 0.09 -10.31 12.71
CA PRO A 576 -1.33 -10.16 12.97
C PRO A 576 -2.18 -10.51 11.75
N ARG A 577 -3.28 -11.23 11.97
CA ARG A 577 -4.23 -11.67 10.92
C ARG A 577 -3.63 -12.63 9.87
N LEU A 578 -2.51 -13.25 10.16
CA LEU A 578 -2.02 -14.34 9.31
C LEU A 578 -2.99 -15.52 9.41
N CYS A 579 -3.56 -15.92 8.27
CA CYS A 579 -4.42 -17.09 8.21
C CYS A 579 -3.60 -18.36 7.89
N LYS A 580 -4.16 -19.51 8.23
CA LYS A 580 -3.55 -20.82 7.96
C LYS A 580 -3.16 -20.98 6.50
N ASP A 581 -4.02 -20.55 5.60
CA ASP A 581 -3.84 -20.67 4.16
C ASP A 581 -2.59 -19.92 3.67
N LYS A 582 -2.43 -18.66 4.08
CA LYS A 582 -1.22 -17.89 3.77
C LYS A 582 0.04 -18.52 4.34
N LEU A 583 -0.04 -19.05 5.57
CA LEU A 583 1.10 -19.72 6.19
C LEU A 583 1.49 -20.97 5.41
N MET A 584 0.51 -21.81 5.03
CA MET A 584 0.77 -23.04 4.28
C MET A 584 1.30 -22.80 2.86
N GLN A 585 0.86 -21.73 2.21
CA GLN A 585 1.33 -21.40 0.85
C GLN A 585 2.69 -20.73 0.84
N GLY A 586 3.07 -20.10 1.95
CA GLY A 586 4.37 -19.46 2.10
C GLY A 586 5.43 -20.33 2.75
N THR A 587 5.08 -21.54 3.14
CA THR A 587 6.01 -22.53 3.75
C THR A 587 6.11 -23.77 2.88
#